data_9d3a3af1d55d1c754eefb8a84b4ce9d0
#
_entry.id   9d3a3af1d55d1c754eefb8a84b4ce9d0
#
_cell.length_a   1.000
_cell.length_b   1.000
_cell.length_c   1.000
_cell.angle_alpha   90.00
_cell.angle_beta   90.00
_cell.angle_gamma   90.00
#
_symmetry.space_group_name_H-M   'P 1'
#
loop_
_entity.id
_entity.type
_entity.pdbx_description
1 polymer ?
#
loop_
_entity_poly.entity_id
_entity_poly.type
_entity_poly.pdbx_seq_one_letter_code
_entity_poly.pdbx_strand_id
1 'polypeptide(L)'
;MPGAWETFRDAVPEAEVEADAEAVRGRDLVAAYNRLVNSPDEAVRVKAARDWCAWEDAVIAHEVLGSPGYYSDRTDDALMAFVRICAHYFAHDAWLEDGQLLRDAHRLAGIPAVLIHGRLDLGSPLKTAWELSKAWPDAELKVIDDSGHTGSPTLRGAVLEAIARFGAGHTGSRT
;
A
#
# COMPACT_ATOMS: atom_id res chain seq x y z
N MET A 1 0.75 -11.48 -14.13
CA MET A 1 1.58 -12.49 -14.82
C MET A 1 1.48 -13.79 -14.05
N PRO A 2 1.18 -14.93 -14.68
CA PRO A 2 1.27 -16.23 -14.00
C PRO A 2 2.69 -16.40 -13.47
N GLY A 3 2.84 -16.87 -12.24
CA GLY A 3 4.15 -17.13 -11.63
C GLY A 3 4.81 -15.97 -10.87
N ALA A 4 4.20 -14.79 -10.81
CA ALA A 4 4.77 -13.66 -10.06
C ALA A 4 4.88 -13.95 -8.56
N TRP A 5 3.88 -14.63 -8.00
CA TRP A 5 3.91 -15.07 -6.60
C TRP A 5 5.02 -16.10 -6.35
N GLU A 6 5.13 -17.11 -7.21
CA GLU A 6 6.16 -18.13 -7.13
C GLU A 6 7.55 -17.49 -7.23
N THR A 7 7.75 -16.57 -8.17
CA THR A 7 9.03 -15.86 -8.33
C THR A 7 9.36 -15.04 -7.08
N PHE A 8 8.38 -14.33 -6.52
CA PHE A 8 8.54 -13.53 -5.31
C PHE A 8 8.86 -14.41 -4.10
N ARG A 9 8.11 -15.49 -3.90
CA ARG A 9 8.33 -16.43 -2.82
C ARG A 9 9.68 -17.15 -2.93
N ASP A 10 10.01 -17.67 -4.11
CA ASP A 10 11.18 -18.51 -4.34
C ASP A 10 12.49 -17.72 -4.47
N ALA A 11 12.42 -16.38 -4.51
CA ALA A 11 13.58 -15.52 -4.44
C ALA A 11 14.24 -15.50 -3.05
N VAL A 12 13.52 -15.92 -2.02
CA VAL A 12 14.05 -16.04 -0.65
C VAL A 12 14.72 -17.41 -0.50
N PRO A 13 16.02 -17.48 -0.13
CA PRO A 13 16.70 -18.76 0.10
C PRO A 13 16.01 -19.57 1.20
N GLU A 14 15.85 -20.88 1.00
CA GLU A 14 15.23 -21.79 1.97
C GLU A 14 15.86 -21.72 3.38
N ALA A 15 17.15 -21.42 3.46
CA ALA A 15 17.87 -21.25 4.74
C ALA A 15 17.42 -20.00 5.54
N GLU A 16 16.72 -19.06 4.92
CA GLU A 16 16.19 -17.85 5.58
C GLU A 16 14.72 -17.97 5.95
N VAL A 17 14.04 -19.01 5.47
CA VAL A 17 12.69 -19.38 5.84
C VAL A 17 12.79 -20.41 6.95
N GLU A 18 12.67 -20.01 8.21
CA GLU A 18 12.62 -20.95 9.33
C GLU A 18 11.48 -21.97 9.12
N ALA A 19 11.83 -23.24 9.29
CA ALA A 19 11.16 -24.42 8.82
C ALA A 19 9.80 -24.71 9.46
N ASP A 20 8.77 -23.98 9.08
CA ASP A 20 7.40 -24.46 9.20
C ASP A 20 6.65 -24.14 7.90
N ALA A 21 6.51 -25.15 7.04
CA ALA A 21 5.95 -25.02 5.69
C ALA A 21 4.47 -24.51 5.65
N GLU A 22 3.81 -24.43 6.78
CA GLU A 22 2.50 -23.78 6.96
C GLU A 22 2.60 -22.30 7.34
N ALA A 23 3.78 -21.79 7.68
CA ALA A 23 4.00 -20.46 8.25
C ALA A 23 4.84 -19.51 7.39
N VAL A 24 5.01 -19.74 6.09
CA VAL A 24 5.47 -18.66 5.17
C VAL A 24 4.32 -17.65 5.02
N ARG A 25 3.99 -17.05 6.14
CA ARG A 25 3.06 -15.95 6.25
C ARG A 25 3.76 -14.71 5.71
N GLY A 26 2.99 -13.80 5.13
CA GLY A 26 3.53 -12.60 4.51
C GLY A 26 4.57 -11.82 5.35
N ARG A 27 4.54 -11.94 6.70
CA ARG A 27 5.54 -11.35 7.61
C ARG A 27 6.95 -11.90 7.42
N ASP A 28 7.10 -13.22 7.24
CA ASP A 28 8.41 -13.85 7.09
C ASP A 28 9.04 -13.45 5.76
N LEU A 29 8.22 -13.36 4.70
CA LEU A 29 8.67 -12.86 3.40
C LEU A 29 9.09 -11.38 3.48
N VAL A 30 8.32 -10.54 4.15
CA VAL A 30 8.65 -9.12 4.33
C VAL A 30 9.97 -8.97 5.07
N ALA A 31 10.17 -9.72 6.16
CA ALA A 31 11.42 -9.71 6.93
C ALA A 31 12.62 -10.19 6.08
N ALA A 32 12.43 -11.24 5.27
CA ALA A 32 13.45 -11.75 4.36
C ALA A 32 13.80 -10.71 3.28
N TYR A 33 12.81 -10.10 2.64
CA TYR A 33 13.05 -9.03 1.67
C TYR A 33 13.74 -7.81 2.29
N ASN A 34 13.38 -7.45 3.54
CA ASN A 34 14.08 -6.38 4.26
C ASN A 34 15.57 -6.69 4.45
N ARG A 35 15.95 -7.96 4.68
CA ARG A 35 17.37 -8.38 4.72
C ARG A 35 18.00 -8.32 3.33
N LEU A 36 17.36 -8.88 2.30
CA LEU A 36 17.87 -8.93 0.93
C LEU A 36 18.14 -7.54 0.34
N VAL A 37 17.21 -6.57 0.49
CA VAL A 37 17.40 -5.20 -0.02
C VAL A 37 18.45 -4.41 0.75
N ASN A 38 18.94 -4.92 1.88
CA ASN A 38 20.04 -4.36 2.67
C ASN A 38 21.31 -5.22 2.62
N SER A 39 21.37 -6.24 1.75
CA SER A 39 22.55 -7.08 1.54
C SER A 39 23.79 -6.23 1.21
N PRO A 40 25.01 -6.62 1.63
CA PRO A 40 26.25 -6.00 1.18
C PRO A 40 26.47 -6.19 -0.34
N ASP A 41 25.92 -7.26 -0.95
CA ASP A 41 26.01 -7.54 -2.37
C ASP A 41 24.96 -6.72 -3.15
N GLU A 42 25.44 -5.88 -4.08
CA GLU A 42 24.59 -5.02 -4.91
C GLU A 42 23.67 -5.80 -5.83
N ALA A 43 24.17 -6.91 -6.42
CA ALA A 43 23.35 -7.73 -7.31
C ALA A 43 22.14 -8.34 -6.58
N VAL A 44 22.33 -8.76 -5.32
CA VAL A 44 21.27 -9.26 -4.44
C VAL A 44 20.25 -8.15 -4.15
N ARG A 45 20.73 -6.94 -3.80
CA ARG A 45 19.83 -5.81 -3.52
C ARG A 45 18.95 -5.45 -4.72
N VAL A 46 19.58 -5.31 -5.89
CA VAL A 46 18.89 -4.95 -7.14
C VAL A 46 17.87 -6.01 -7.50
N LYS A 47 18.26 -7.30 -7.45
CA LYS A 47 17.34 -8.40 -7.75
C LYS A 47 16.14 -8.38 -6.81
N ALA A 48 16.34 -8.28 -5.51
CA ALA A 48 15.27 -8.26 -4.53
C ALA A 48 14.31 -7.09 -4.76
N ALA A 49 14.84 -5.90 -5.08
CA ALA A 49 14.01 -4.73 -5.37
C ALA A 49 13.16 -4.91 -6.64
N ARG A 50 13.73 -5.50 -7.68
CA ARG A 50 13.01 -5.83 -8.92
C ARG A 50 11.90 -6.88 -8.69
N ASP A 51 12.21 -7.95 -7.96
CA ASP A 51 11.23 -9.01 -7.65
C ASP A 51 10.05 -8.47 -6.85
N TRP A 52 10.32 -7.61 -5.85
CA TRP A 52 9.27 -6.93 -5.07
C TRP A 52 8.36 -6.08 -5.96
N CYS A 53 8.94 -5.20 -6.77
CA CYS A 53 8.15 -4.33 -7.64
C CYS A 53 7.38 -5.10 -8.72
N ALA A 54 7.94 -6.19 -9.24
CA ALA A 54 7.22 -7.07 -10.17
C ALA A 54 6.02 -7.77 -9.50
N TRP A 55 6.13 -8.13 -8.22
CA TRP A 55 5.02 -8.63 -7.43
C TRP A 55 3.93 -7.56 -7.25
N GLU A 56 4.29 -6.34 -6.83
CA GLU A 56 3.35 -5.23 -6.67
C GLU A 56 2.62 -4.93 -8.00
N ASP A 57 3.33 -4.90 -9.13
CA ASP A 57 2.72 -4.73 -10.45
C ASP A 57 1.75 -5.87 -10.78
N ALA A 58 2.05 -7.10 -10.38
CA ALA A 58 1.16 -8.23 -10.61
C ALA A 58 -0.13 -8.14 -9.78
N VAL A 59 -0.06 -7.62 -8.57
CA VAL A 59 -1.23 -7.39 -7.70
C VAL A 59 -2.20 -6.38 -8.32
N ILE A 60 -1.68 -5.32 -8.93
CA ILE A 60 -2.51 -4.26 -9.54
C ILE A 60 -2.83 -4.50 -11.03
N ALA A 61 -2.29 -5.56 -11.64
CA ALA A 61 -2.44 -5.82 -13.09
C ALA A 61 -3.89 -6.04 -13.58
N HIS A 62 -4.83 -6.30 -12.65
CA HIS A 62 -6.26 -6.45 -12.98
C HIS A 62 -6.99 -5.11 -13.09
N GLU A 63 -6.37 -4.00 -12.72
CA GLU A 63 -6.97 -2.67 -12.79
C GLU A 63 -7.13 -2.23 -14.24
N VAL A 64 -8.37 -2.03 -14.69
CA VAL A 64 -8.70 -1.69 -16.10
C VAL A 64 -8.02 -0.40 -16.56
N LEU A 65 -7.85 0.55 -15.65
CA LEU A 65 -7.22 1.85 -15.90
C LEU A 65 -5.82 1.94 -15.28
N GLY A 66 -5.28 0.82 -14.79
CA GLY A 66 -3.95 0.74 -14.21
C GLY A 66 -2.83 0.94 -15.23
N SER A 67 -1.68 1.38 -14.76
CA SER A 67 -0.49 1.56 -15.59
C SER A 67 0.40 0.32 -15.45
N PRO A 68 0.61 -0.46 -16.54
CA PRO A 68 1.57 -1.55 -16.51
C PRO A 68 2.95 -1.04 -16.09
N GLY A 69 3.64 -1.78 -15.21
CA GLY A 69 4.96 -1.39 -14.73
C GLY A 69 4.96 -0.17 -13.80
N TYR A 70 3.84 0.14 -13.16
CA TYR A 70 3.70 1.30 -12.27
C TYR A 70 4.79 1.38 -11.21
N TYR A 71 5.16 0.22 -10.65
CA TYR A 71 6.24 0.10 -9.67
C TYR A 71 7.59 -0.19 -10.32
N SER A 72 7.66 -1.11 -11.29
CA SER A 72 8.92 -1.63 -11.84
C SER A 72 9.54 -0.77 -12.93
N ASP A 73 8.79 0.16 -13.56
CA ASP A 73 9.32 1.08 -14.59
C ASP A 73 10.08 2.26 -13.96
N ARG A 74 11.17 1.94 -13.26
CA ARG A 74 12.06 2.89 -12.54
C ARG A 74 13.50 2.42 -12.67
N THR A 75 14.44 3.33 -12.37
CA THR A 75 15.87 2.98 -12.27
C THR A 75 16.11 2.08 -11.04
N ASP A 76 17.14 1.26 -11.08
CA ASP A 76 17.50 0.36 -9.97
C ASP A 76 17.67 1.11 -8.64
N ASP A 77 18.30 2.30 -8.66
CA ASP A 77 18.44 3.13 -7.46
C ASP A 77 17.08 3.55 -6.88
N ALA A 78 16.13 3.92 -7.74
CA ALA A 78 14.79 4.30 -7.31
C ALA A 78 14.00 3.09 -6.78
N LEU A 79 14.15 1.91 -7.41
CA LEU A 79 13.55 0.66 -6.93
C LEU A 79 14.13 0.28 -5.55
N MET A 80 15.45 0.28 -5.41
CA MET A 80 16.09 -0.03 -4.13
C MET A 80 15.68 0.94 -3.01
N ALA A 81 15.62 2.24 -3.29
CA ALA A 81 15.18 3.23 -2.31
C ALA A 81 13.73 2.98 -1.87
N PHE A 82 12.82 2.76 -2.83
CA PHE A 82 11.42 2.49 -2.58
C PHE A 82 11.24 1.21 -1.75
N VAL A 83 11.83 0.09 -2.20
CA VAL A 83 11.63 -1.20 -1.53
C VAL A 83 12.27 -1.23 -0.14
N ARG A 84 13.43 -0.57 0.07
CA ARG A 84 14.01 -0.43 1.41
C ARG A 84 13.08 0.26 2.38
N ILE A 85 12.41 1.34 1.96
CA ILE A 85 11.46 2.06 2.80
C ILE A 85 10.26 1.15 3.11
N CYS A 86 9.63 0.56 2.09
CA CYS A 86 8.47 -0.30 2.26
C CYS A 86 8.78 -1.51 3.16
N ALA A 87 9.83 -2.26 2.84
CA ALA A 87 10.22 -3.45 3.59
C ALA A 87 10.59 -3.12 5.04
N HIS A 88 11.24 -1.99 5.28
CA HIS A 88 11.56 -1.53 6.63
C HIS A 88 10.31 -1.23 7.45
N TYR A 89 9.36 -0.47 6.91
CA TYR A 89 8.11 -0.16 7.60
C TYR A 89 7.27 -1.42 7.84
N PHE A 90 7.13 -2.28 6.84
CA PHE A 90 6.31 -3.49 6.95
C PHE A 90 6.92 -4.53 7.89
N ALA A 91 8.26 -4.69 7.89
CA ALA A 91 8.94 -5.62 8.81
C ALA A 91 8.81 -5.22 10.29
N HIS A 92 8.44 -3.97 10.56
CA HIS A 92 8.26 -3.44 11.92
C HIS A 92 6.80 -3.08 12.22
N ASP A 93 5.83 -3.57 11.44
CA ASP A 93 4.40 -3.23 11.58
C ASP A 93 4.14 -1.71 11.66
N ALA A 94 4.95 -0.90 10.96
CA ALA A 94 4.97 0.57 11.04
C ALA A 94 5.09 1.11 12.48
N TRP A 95 5.60 0.32 13.41
CA TRP A 95 5.65 0.61 14.87
C TRP A 95 4.28 0.87 15.49
N LEU A 96 3.24 0.27 14.93
CA LEU A 96 1.88 0.34 15.44
C LEU A 96 1.48 -0.99 16.09
N GLU A 97 0.67 -0.93 17.11
CA GLU A 97 -0.01 -2.11 17.64
C GLU A 97 -1.10 -2.56 16.64
N ASP A 98 -1.38 -3.87 16.60
CA ASP A 98 -2.44 -4.40 15.76
C ASP A 98 -3.79 -3.73 16.07
N GLY A 99 -4.46 -3.25 15.03
CA GLY A 99 -5.73 -2.54 15.13
C GLY A 99 -5.68 -1.17 15.81
N GLN A 100 -4.49 -0.62 16.15
CA GLN A 100 -4.35 0.64 16.87
C GLN A 100 -5.09 1.80 16.18
N LEU A 101 -4.95 1.96 14.88
CA LEU A 101 -5.58 3.07 14.16
C LEU A 101 -7.11 3.01 14.21
N LEU A 102 -7.70 1.82 14.08
CA LEU A 102 -9.15 1.65 14.18
C LEU A 102 -9.65 1.85 15.62
N ARG A 103 -8.93 1.29 16.60
CA ARG A 103 -9.25 1.46 18.02
C ARG A 103 -9.26 2.93 18.44
N ASP A 104 -8.30 3.70 17.95
CA ASP A 104 -8.09 5.11 18.31
C ASP A 104 -8.83 6.10 17.39
N ALA A 105 -9.50 5.63 16.34
CA ALA A 105 -10.19 6.49 15.36
C ALA A 105 -11.28 7.38 15.99
N HIS A 106 -11.88 6.97 17.11
CA HIS A 106 -12.83 7.78 17.85
C HIS A 106 -12.26 9.14 18.34
N ARG A 107 -10.93 9.22 18.50
CA ARG A 107 -10.22 10.46 18.88
C ARG A 107 -10.26 11.52 17.79
N LEU A 108 -10.65 11.15 16.58
CA LEU A 108 -10.82 12.04 15.43
C LEU A 108 -12.23 12.67 15.38
N ALA A 109 -13.08 12.43 16.40
CA ALA A 109 -14.39 13.06 16.50
C ALA A 109 -14.28 14.58 16.42
N GLY A 110 -15.17 15.22 15.66
CA GLY A 110 -15.15 16.66 15.38
C GLY A 110 -14.21 17.08 14.24
N ILE A 111 -13.43 16.16 13.67
CA ILE A 111 -12.60 16.41 12.49
C ILE A 111 -13.30 15.84 11.27
N PRO A 112 -13.86 16.64 10.36
CA PRO A 112 -14.53 16.14 9.17
C PRO A 112 -13.52 15.53 8.19
N ALA A 113 -13.86 14.38 7.60
CA ALA A 113 -13.02 13.71 6.63
C ALA A 113 -13.82 13.15 5.45
N VAL A 114 -13.15 13.01 4.30
CA VAL A 114 -13.63 12.25 3.15
C VAL A 114 -12.59 11.19 2.81
N LEU A 115 -12.95 9.94 3.00
CA LEU A 115 -12.17 8.78 2.60
C LEU A 115 -12.58 8.41 1.16
N ILE A 116 -11.66 8.53 0.21
CA ILE A 116 -11.93 8.24 -1.20
C ILE A 116 -11.12 7.01 -1.58
N HIS A 117 -11.80 5.93 -1.99
CA HIS A 117 -11.16 4.64 -2.20
C HIS A 117 -11.66 3.94 -3.46
N GLY A 118 -10.74 3.34 -4.21
CA GLY A 118 -11.06 2.54 -5.40
C GLY A 118 -11.63 1.17 -5.02
N ARG A 119 -12.73 0.75 -5.67
CA ARG A 119 -13.33 -0.57 -5.42
C ARG A 119 -12.41 -1.71 -5.83
N LEU A 120 -11.57 -1.50 -6.85
CA LEU A 120 -10.71 -2.51 -7.45
C LEU A 120 -9.31 -2.56 -6.80
N ASP A 121 -9.07 -1.80 -5.72
CA ASP A 121 -7.78 -1.75 -5.05
C ASP A 121 -7.53 -3.05 -4.26
N LEU A 122 -6.62 -3.89 -4.77
CA LEU A 122 -6.13 -5.09 -4.08
C LEU A 122 -4.86 -4.82 -3.28
N GLY A 123 -4.11 -3.77 -3.60
CA GLY A 123 -2.92 -3.36 -2.84
C GLY A 123 -3.28 -2.82 -1.45
N SER A 124 -4.42 -2.11 -1.37
CA SER A 124 -5.02 -1.63 -0.12
C SER A 124 -6.52 -1.92 -0.15
N PRO A 125 -6.98 -3.07 0.37
CA PRO A 125 -8.38 -3.49 0.20
C PRO A 125 -9.39 -2.50 0.77
N LEU A 126 -10.50 -2.26 0.04
CA LEU A 126 -11.59 -1.36 0.41
C LEU A 126 -12.12 -1.61 1.84
N LYS A 127 -12.04 -2.85 2.32
CA LYS A 127 -12.45 -3.22 3.69
C LYS A 127 -11.82 -2.30 4.74
N THR A 128 -10.53 -2.00 4.62
CA THR A 128 -9.82 -1.14 5.58
C THR A 128 -10.37 0.28 5.63
N ALA A 129 -10.63 0.89 4.47
CA ALA A 129 -11.24 2.22 4.39
C ALA A 129 -12.69 2.21 4.92
N TRP A 130 -13.44 1.14 4.65
CA TRP A 130 -14.80 0.96 5.16
C TRP A 130 -14.81 0.84 6.70
N GLU A 131 -13.94 0.02 7.29
CA GLU A 131 -13.83 -0.12 8.75
C GLU A 131 -13.46 1.21 9.40
N LEU A 132 -12.49 1.95 8.82
CA LEU A 132 -12.12 3.27 9.30
C LEU A 132 -13.30 4.26 9.25
N SER A 133 -14.10 4.23 8.17
CA SER A 133 -15.28 5.10 8.06
C SER A 133 -16.36 4.81 9.10
N LYS A 134 -16.38 3.59 9.66
CA LYS A 134 -17.29 3.23 10.75
C LYS A 134 -16.75 3.64 12.12
N ALA A 135 -15.43 3.68 12.26
CA ALA A 135 -14.77 4.03 13.52
C ALA A 135 -14.56 5.55 13.69
N TRP A 136 -14.49 6.31 12.59
CA TRP A 136 -14.33 7.77 12.58
C TRP A 136 -15.68 8.47 12.43
N PRO A 137 -16.25 9.10 13.48
CA PRO A 137 -17.64 9.59 13.49
C PRO A 137 -17.99 10.59 12.38
N ASP A 138 -17.03 11.45 12.01
CA ASP A 138 -17.23 12.53 11.04
C ASP A 138 -16.62 12.23 9.67
N ALA A 139 -16.35 10.97 9.38
CA ALA A 139 -15.82 10.54 8.08
C ALA A 139 -16.94 10.11 7.12
N GLU A 140 -16.86 10.61 5.89
CA GLU A 140 -17.62 10.16 4.74
C GLU A 140 -16.77 9.21 3.89
N LEU A 141 -17.27 8.03 3.51
CA LEU A 141 -16.62 7.13 2.58
C LEU A 141 -17.22 7.28 1.18
N LYS A 142 -16.39 7.64 0.19
CA LYS A 142 -16.72 7.69 -1.23
C LYS A 142 -15.99 6.56 -1.96
N VAL A 143 -16.72 5.54 -2.40
CA VAL A 143 -16.18 4.40 -3.16
C VAL A 143 -16.25 4.72 -4.65
N ILE A 144 -15.15 4.51 -5.36
CA ILE A 144 -15.01 4.76 -6.80
C ILE A 144 -14.93 3.42 -7.53
N ASP A 145 -15.95 3.13 -8.32
CA ASP A 145 -16.16 1.79 -8.91
C ASP A 145 -15.17 1.45 -10.04
N ASP A 146 -14.65 2.46 -10.75
CA ASP A 146 -13.71 2.32 -11.88
C ASP A 146 -12.25 2.49 -11.48
N SER A 147 -11.94 2.53 -10.18
CA SER A 147 -10.60 2.81 -9.66
C SER A 147 -10.02 1.65 -8.87
N GLY A 148 -8.73 1.41 -9.06
CA GLY A 148 -7.89 0.56 -8.24
C GLY A 148 -6.85 1.38 -7.48
N HIS A 149 -5.73 0.74 -7.12
CA HIS A 149 -4.64 1.34 -6.35
C HIS A 149 -3.96 2.52 -7.05
N THR A 150 -3.82 2.43 -8.38
CA THR A 150 -3.19 3.49 -9.18
C THR A 150 -4.11 4.69 -9.45
N GLY A 151 -5.37 4.59 -9.07
CA GLY A 151 -6.37 5.63 -9.24
C GLY A 151 -7.02 5.64 -10.63
N SER A 152 -7.96 6.58 -10.81
CA SER A 152 -8.66 6.83 -12.08
C SER A 152 -8.94 8.32 -12.24
N PRO A 153 -9.35 8.78 -13.43
CA PRO A 153 -9.85 10.15 -13.61
C PRO A 153 -11.02 10.49 -12.68
N THR A 154 -11.94 9.52 -12.46
CA THR A 154 -13.09 9.66 -11.54
C THR A 154 -12.62 9.85 -10.10
N LEU A 155 -11.65 9.04 -9.63
CA LEU A 155 -11.07 9.17 -8.30
C LEU A 155 -10.40 10.54 -8.13
N ARG A 156 -9.62 10.97 -9.11
CA ARG A 156 -8.97 12.28 -9.09
C ARG A 156 -9.97 13.42 -9.02
N GLY A 157 -11.08 13.35 -9.77
CA GLY A 157 -12.19 14.31 -9.71
C GLY A 157 -12.78 14.40 -8.29
N ALA A 158 -13.05 13.24 -7.69
CA ALA A 158 -13.58 13.15 -6.33
C ALA A 158 -12.63 13.77 -5.28
N VAL A 159 -11.33 13.58 -5.42
CA VAL A 159 -10.32 14.21 -4.55
C VAL A 159 -10.35 15.73 -4.69
N LEU A 160 -10.39 16.26 -5.92
CA LEU A 160 -10.44 17.69 -6.16
C LEU A 160 -11.73 18.34 -5.61
N GLU A 161 -12.87 17.66 -5.76
CA GLU A 161 -14.14 18.09 -5.17
C GLU A 161 -14.06 18.17 -3.63
N ALA A 162 -13.49 17.13 -2.98
CA ALA A 162 -13.33 17.12 -1.54
C ALA A 162 -12.41 18.24 -1.05
N ILE A 163 -11.27 18.48 -1.73
CA ILE A 163 -10.35 19.57 -1.44
C ILE A 163 -11.05 20.92 -1.57
N ALA A 164 -11.81 21.14 -2.65
CA ALA A 164 -12.55 22.38 -2.87
C ALA A 164 -13.60 22.63 -1.77
N ARG A 165 -14.31 21.58 -1.33
CA ARG A 165 -15.28 21.64 -0.22
C ARG A 165 -14.65 22.11 1.07
N PHE A 166 -13.50 21.55 1.46
CA PHE A 166 -12.77 21.95 2.67
C PHE A 166 -12.13 23.34 2.53
N GLY A 167 -11.63 23.70 1.35
CA GLY A 167 -11.05 25.02 1.09
C GLY A 167 -12.07 26.15 1.19
N ALA A 168 -13.29 25.95 0.70
CA ALA A 168 -14.36 26.95 0.78
C ALA A 168 -14.83 27.22 2.24
N GLY A 169 -14.79 26.17 3.10
CA GLY A 169 -15.15 26.32 4.52
C GLY A 169 -14.19 27.18 5.34
N HIS A 170 -12.94 27.35 4.89
CA HIS A 170 -11.93 28.15 5.62
C HIS A 170 -11.92 29.63 5.27
N THR A 171 -12.63 30.06 4.23
CA THR A 171 -12.69 31.50 3.83
C THR A 171 -13.74 32.29 4.58
N GLY A 172 -14.63 31.67 5.36
CA GLY A 172 -15.75 32.28 6.08
C GLY A 172 -15.47 32.72 7.52
N SER A 173 -14.30 32.50 8.09
CA SER A 173 -14.02 32.76 9.53
C SER A 173 -12.91 33.81 9.78
N ARG A 174 -12.78 34.80 8.93
CA ARG A 174 -11.94 35.97 9.19
C ARG A 174 -12.81 37.26 9.14
N THR A 175 -13.60 37.48 10.18
CA THR A 175 -14.15 38.81 10.52
C THR A 175 -13.92 39.04 12.00
#